data_1bdcd387700ff9705aa0ff17805bc41f
#
_entry.id   1bdcd387700ff9705aa0ff17805bc41f
#
_cell.length_a   1.000
_cell.length_b   1.000
_cell.length_c   1.000
_cell.angle_alpha   90.00
_cell.angle_beta   90.00
_cell.angle_gamma   90.00
#
_symmetry.space_group_name_H-M   'P 1'
#
loop_
_entity.id
_entity.type
_entity.pdbx_description
1 polymer ?
#
loop_
_entity_poly.entity_id
_entity_poly.type
_entity_poly.pdbx_seq_one_letter_code
_entity_poly.pdbx_strand_id
1 'polypeptide(L)'
;KYKNKFLAGIAAIVIVVGGVLGYQHFISEPNEKKASEALFRGEQYFMADNYEYALNGDSLGFEGLLKVANEFSGTDAGKLANAYAGVCYAQLGQYEEAVKYLDKFNADDQLVSPALMATMGNCYVQLGQLDKAAATLVKAADKASSHALSPIYLIQAGQIYEKLGKNSEAVSAYQTIKDKYFNSYQSMDIDKYIERASVK
;
A
#
# COMPACT_ATOMS: atom_id res chain seq x y z
N LYS A 1 -22.78 -27.29 41.27
CA LYS A 1 -22.45 -27.73 39.89
C LYS A 1 -22.08 -26.58 38.96
N TYR A 2 -22.72 -25.36 39.07
CA TYR A 2 -22.42 -24.19 38.24
C TYR A 2 -21.17 -23.41 38.70
N LYS A 3 -20.85 -23.38 40.01
CA LYS A 3 -19.72 -22.66 40.58
C LYS A 3 -18.37 -23.14 40.03
N ASN A 4 -18.19 -24.43 39.86
CA ASN A 4 -16.97 -25.02 39.31
C ASN A 4 -16.81 -24.73 37.80
N LYS A 5 -17.91 -24.67 37.05
CA LYS A 5 -17.89 -24.30 35.62
C LYS A 5 -17.56 -22.83 35.44
N PHE A 6 -18.05 -21.94 36.32
CA PHE A 6 -17.75 -20.53 36.34
C PHE A 6 -16.24 -20.25 36.68
N LEU A 7 -15.72 -20.95 37.72
CA LEU A 7 -14.31 -20.88 38.07
C LEU A 7 -13.40 -21.41 36.94
N ALA A 8 -13.77 -22.46 36.28
CA ALA A 8 -13.04 -23.00 35.13
C ALA A 8 -13.04 -22.00 33.95
N GLY A 9 -14.15 -21.29 33.71
CA GLY A 9 -14.23 -20.23 32.70
C GLY A 9 -13.31 -19.05 33.00
N ILE A 10 -13.26 -18.58 34.26
CA ILE A 10 -12.34 -17.51 34.67
C ILE A 10 -10.88 -17.96 34.52
N ALA A 11 -10.53 -19.18 34.95
CA ALA A 11 -9.18 -19.70 34.81
C ALA A 11 -8.75 -19.79 33.33
N ALA A 12 -9.64 -20.20 32.42
CA ALA A 12 -9.36 -20.21 30.99
C ALA A 12 -9.08 -18.80 30.43
N ILE A 13 -9.88 -17.81 30.84
CA ILE A 13 -9.66 -16.40 30.42
C ILE A 13 -8.31 -15.89 30.92
N VAL A 14 -7.95 -16.14 32.19
CA VAL A 14 -6.66 -15.73 32.76
C VAL A 14 -5.48 -16.36 32.04
N ILE A 15 -5.57 -17.64 31.65
CA ILE A 15 -4.54 -18.33 30.87
C ILE A 15 -4.40 -17.70 29.49
N VAL A 16 -5.51 -17.42 28.81
CA VAL A 16 -5.49 -16.81 27.47
C VAL A 16 -4.91 -15.39 27.54
N VAL A 17 -5.40 -14.57 28.47
CA VAL A 17 -4.90 -13.19 28.64
C VAL A 17 -3.42 -13.19 29.04
N GLY A 18 -3.03 -14.02 29.99
CA GLY A 18 -1.62 -14.17 30.42
C GLY A 18 -0.72 -14.66 29.28
N GLY A 19 -1.22 -15.61 28.45
CA GLY A 19 -0.51 -16.09 27.28
C GLY A 19 -0.32 -14.99 26.21
N VAL A 20 -1.37 -14.21 25.93
CA VAL A 20 -1.30 -13.07 24.98
C VAL A 20 -0.33 -11.99 25.46
N LEU A 21 -0.41 -11.59 26.72
CA LEU A 21 0.49 -10.58 27.30
C LEU A 21 1.94 -11.08 27.36
N GLY A 22 2.16 -12.34 27.70
CA GLY A 22 3.48 -12.97 27.67
C GLY A 22 4.06 -13.01 26.26
N TYR A 23 3.29 -13.42 25.27
CA TYR A 23 3.70 -13.43 23.86
C TYR A 23 4.06 -12.00 23.40
N GLN A 24 3.19 -11.02 23.70
CA GLN A 24 3.40 -9.63 23.32
C GLN A 24 4.70 -9.07 23.91
N HIS A 25 4.92 -9.24 25.20
CA HIS A 25 6.07 -8.67 25.90
C HIS A 25 7.40 -9.38 25.59
N PHE A 26 7.40 -10.72 25.51
CA PHE A 26 8.63 -11.49 25.36
C PHE A 26 9.02 -11.79 23.90
N ILE A 27 8.07 -11.74 22.96
CA ILE A 27 8.32 -12.12 21.58
C ILE A 27 8.01 -10.95 20.63
N SER A 28 6.82 -10.37 20.69
CA SER A 28 6.38 -9.37 19.73
C SER A 28 7.16 -8.06 19.86
N GLU A 29 7.23 -7.47 21.06
CA GLU A 29 7.94 -6.20 21.29
C GLU A 29 9.44 -6.25 20.95
N PRO A 30 10.22 -7.29 21.38
CA PRO A 30 11.63 -7.38 20.99
C PRO A 30 11.84 -7.55 19.49
N ASN A 31 10.95 -8.30 18.82
CA ASN A 31 11.03 -8.47 17.36
C ASN A 31 10.70 -7.18 16.63
N GLU A 32 9.66 -6.45 17.04
CA GLU A 32 9.32 -5.15 16.48
C GLU A 32 10.47 -4.14 16.62
N LYS A 33 11.13 -4.11 17.78
CA LYS A 33 12.29 -3.23 18.00
C LYS A 33 13.45 -3.56 17.05
N LYS A 34 13.81 -4.84 16.92
CA LYS A 34 14.87 -5.28 15.99
C LYS A 34 14.50 -4.97 14.54
N ALA A 35 13.25 -5.21 14.16
CA ALA A 35 12.74 -4.91 12.83
C ALA A 35 12.81 -3.42 12.53
N SER A 36 12.42 -2.57 13.49
CA SER A 36 12.45 -1.11 13.34
C SER A 36 13.88 -0.57 13.22
N GLU A 37 14.83 -1.11 13.99
CA GLU A 37 16.24 -0.74 13.89
C GLU A 37 16.83 -1.11 12.52
N ALA A 38 16.50 -2.30 12.01
CA ALA A 38 16.92 -2.74 10.68
C ALA A 38 16.24 -1.93 9.56
N LEU A 39 14.93 -1.66 9.70
CA LEU A 39 14.17 -0.84 8.76
C LEU A 39 14.78 0.55 8.60
N PHE A 40 15.12 1.20 9.71
CA PHE A 40 15.70 2.56 9.72
C PHE A 40 16.93 2.68 8.81
N ARG A 41 17.82 1.68 8.79
CA ARG A 41 18.97 1.68 7.87
C ARG A 41 18.55 1.58 6.41
N GLY A 42 17.55 0.78 6.12
CA GLY A 42 16.97 0.67 4.78
C GLY A 42 16.34 1.99 4.30
N GLU A 43 15.64 2.70 5.21
CA GLU A 43 15.08 4.02 4.94
C GLU A 43 16.16 5.06 4.61
N GLN A 44 17.31 5.03 5.30
CA GLN A 44 18.41 5.94 4.99
C GLN A 44 18.96 5.74 3.56
N TYR A 45 19.12 4.48 3.12
CA TYR A 45 19.52 4.18 1.75
C TYR A 45 18.44 4.58 0.75
N PHE A 46 17.16 4.35 1.08
CA PHE A 46 16.03 4.77 0.26
C PHE A 46 15.98 6.29 0.06
N MET A 47 16.14 7.06 1.15
CA MET A 47 16.16 8.54 1.10
C MET A 47 17.36 9.10 0.32
N ALA A 48 18.44 8.33 0.22
CA ALA A 48 19.63 8.69 -0.56
C ALA A 48 19.56 8.17 -2.01
N ASP A 49 18.40 7.71 -2.49
CA ASP A 49 18.17 7.08 -3.80
C ASP A 49 19.06 5.86 -4.10
N ASN A 50 19.65 5.27 -3.07
CA ASN A 50 20.48 4.08 -3.17
C ASN A 50 19.63 2.79 -3.07
N TYR A 51 18.72 2.61 -4.03
CA TYR A 51 17.70 1.56 -4.00
C TYR A 51 18.27 0.14 -3.99
N GLU A 52 19.39 -0.10 -4.67
CA GLU A 52 20.10 -1.39 -4.66
C GLU A 52 20.60 -1.75 -3.25
N TYR A 53 21.26 -0.80 -2.54
CA TYR A 53 21.69 -1.01 -1.15
C TYR A 53 20.50 -1.08 -0.20
N ALA A 54 19.45 -0.31 -0.43
CA ALA A 54 18.22 -0.42 0.35
C ALA A 54 17.65 -1.85 0.28
N LEU A 55 17.58 -2.43 -0.91
CA LEU A 55 17.04 -3.78 -1.12
C LEU A 55 17.92 -4.87 -0.55
N ASN A 56 19.22 -4.86 -0.91
CA ASN A 56 20.11 -6.02 -0.75
C ASN A 56 21.06 -5.89 0.44
N GLY A 57 21.15 -4.69 1.03
CA GLY A 57 22.06 -4.43 2.13
C GLY A 57 23.44 -3.95 1.70
N ASP A 58 24.35 -3.82 2.67
CA ASP A 58 25.68 -3.29 2.51
C ASP A 58 26.75 -4.22 3.14
N SER A 59 28.03 -3.89 2.90
CA SER A 59 29.15 -4.59 3.53
C SER A 59 29.38 -4.20 5.01
N LEU A 60 28.60 -3.25 5.54
CA LEU A 60 28.75 -2.69 6.89
C LEU A 60 27.75 -3.31 7.89
N GLY A 61 27.06 -4.37 7.47
CA GLY A 61 26.18 -5.18 8.34
C GLY A 61 24.70 -4.84 8.26
N PHE A 62 24.26 -4.08 7.27
CA PHE A 62 22.85 -3.99 6.91
C PHE A 62 22.53 -5.09 5.88
N GLU A 63 21.55 -5.93 6.19
CA GLU A 63 21.24 -7.11 5.39
C GLU A 63 20.14 -6.88 4.33
N GLY A 64 19.65 -5.66 4.21
CA GLY A 64 18.69 -5.21 3.19
C GLY A 64 17.23 -5.34 3.60
N LEU A 65 16.39 -4.47 2.99
CA LEU A 65 14.93 -4.45 3.22
C LEU A 65 14.27 -5.80 2.89
N LEU A 66 14.80 -6.53 1.89
CA LEU A 66 14.26 -7.85 1.53
C LEU A 66 14.38 -8.84 2.68
N LYS A 67 15.49 -8.81 3.41
CA LYS A 67 15.68 -9.65 4.59
C LYS A 67 14.80 -9.19 5.75
N VAL A 68 14.70 -7.87 6.00
CA VAL A 68 13.81 -7.31 7.02
C VAL A 68 12.36 -7.73 6.76
N ALA A 69 11.88 -7.58 5.52
CA ALA A 69 10.52 -7.95 5.12
C ALA A 69 10.22 -9.45 5.31
N ASN A 70 11.22 -10.31 5.13
CA ASN A 70 11.06 -11.75 5.27
C ASN A 70 11.14 -12.20 6.73
N GLU A 71 12.18 -11.80 7.47
CA GLU A 71 12.44 -12.24 8.85
C GLU A 71 11.43 -11.67 9.84
N PHE A 72 10.98 -10.43 9.59
CA PHE A 72 10.06 -9.71 10.47
C PHE A 72 8.66 -9.52 9.88
N SER A 73 8.24 -10.42 9.00
CA SER A 73 6.95 -10.31 8.28
C SER A 73 5.71 -10.14 9.18
N GLY A 74 5.79 -10.57 10.45
CA GLY A 74 4.71 -10.41 11.44
C GLY A 74 4.71 -9.07 12.18
N THR A 75 5.70 -8.19 11.95
CA THR A 75 5.85 -6.89 12.60
C THR A 75 5.38 -5.76 11.68
N ASP A 76 5.07 -4.59 12.24
CA ASP A 76 4.69 -3.43 11.43
C ASP A 76 5.90 -2.90 10.62
N ALA A 77 7.10 -2.95 11.20
CA ALA A 77 8.33 -2.62 10.48
C ALA A 77 8.59 -3.58 9.29
N GLY A 78 8.32 -4.88 9.44
CA GLY A 78 8.41 -5.85 8.34
C GLY A 78 7.39 -5.60 7.22
N LYS A 79 6.18 -5.16 7.56
CA LYS A 79 5.19 -4.72 6.56
C LYS A 79 5.68 -3.48 5.81
N LEU A 80 6.21 -2.48 6.53
CA LEU A 80 6.81 -1.28 5.92
C LEU A 80 8.02 -1.62 5.04
N ALA A 81 8.85 -2.60 5.45
CA ALA A 81 9.94 -3.06 4.62
C ALA A 81 9.47 -3.62 3.26
N ASN A 82 8.31 -4.29 3.20
CA ASN A 82 7.71 -4.68 1.91
C ASN A 82 7.31 -3.45 1.08
N ALA A 83 6.74 -2.40 1.70
CA ALA A 83 6.38 -1.18 1.00
C ALA A 83 7.60 -0.49 0.39
N TYR A 84 8.64 -0.27 1.19
CA TYR A 84 9.91 0.31 0.72
C TYR A 84 10.57 -0.55 -0.36
N ALA A 85 10.62 -1.87 -0.19
CA ALA A 85 11.17 -2.77 -1.19
C ALA A 85 10.40 -2.68 -2.52
N GLY A 86 9.08 -2.64 -2.46
CA GLY A 86 8.25 -2.47 -3.64
C GLY A 86 8.49 -1.15 -4.37
N VAL A 87 8.65 -0.04 -3.63
CA VAL A 87 8.98 1.26 -4.24
C VAL A 87 10.41 1.24 -4.80
N CYS A 88 11.39 0.66 -4.11
CA CYS A 88 12.75 0.50 -4.64
C CYS A 88 12.75 -0.25 -5.97
N TYR A 89 12.06 -1.38 -6.05
CA TYR A 89 11.92 -2.14 -7.29
C TYR A 89 11.27 -1.32 -8.41
N ALA A 90 10.24 -0.53 -8.10
CA ALA A 90 9.60 0.36 -9.07
C ALA A 90 10.58 1.41 -9.62
N GLN A 91 11.41 2.01 -8.75
CA GLN A 91 12.43 2.98 -9.14
C GLN A 91 13.55 2.35 -9.99
N LEU A 92 13.88 1.09 -9.74
CA LEU A 92 14.85 0.33 -10.52
C LEU A 92 14.26 -0.24 -11.84
N GLY A 93 12.99 0.02 -12.13
CA GLY A 93 12.31 -0.50 -13.33
C GLY A 93 11.96 -2.00 -13.27
N GLN A 94 12.06 -2.62 -12.11
CA GLN A 94 11.74 -4.03 -11.87
C GLN A 94 10.26 -4.17 -11.45
N TYR A 95 9.36 -3.88 -12.39
CA TYR A 95 7.94 -3.65 -12.11
C TYR A 95 7.19 -4.89 -11.61
N GLU A 96 7.54 -6.09 -12.05
CA GLU A 96 6.95 -7.35 -11.57
C GLU A 96 7.24 -7.56 -10.08
N GLU A 97 8.51 -7.39 -9.67
CA GLU A 97 8.90 -7.50 -8.27
C GLU A 97 8.29 -6.36 -7.46
N ALA A 98 8.22 -5.14 -8.00
CA ALA A 98 7.56 -4.01 -7.36
C ALA A 98 6.11 -4.35 -6.97
N VAL A 99 5.32 -4.84 -7.91
CA VAL A 99 3.93 -5.25 -7.68
C VAL A 99 3.85 -6.32 -6.59
N LYS A 100 4.71 -7.34 -6.64
CA LYS A 100 4.74 -8.44 -5.69
C LYS A 100 5.00 -7.99 -4.24
N TYR A 101 5.89 -7.01 -4.06
CA TYR A 101 6.21 -6.48 -2.74
C TYR A 101 5.18 -5.45 -2.26
N LEU A 102 4.67 -4.58 -3.14
CA LEU A 102 3.62 -3.62 -2.82
C LEU A 102 2.31 -4.31 -2.40
N ASP A 103 1.96 -5.43 -3.04
CA ASP A 103 0.75 -6.21 -2.72
C ASP A 103 0.78 -6.85 -1.32
N LYS A 104 1.98 -7.05 -0.75
CA LYS A 104 2.15 -7.56 0.62
C LYS A 104 1.88 -6.51 1.69
N PHE A 105 1.93 -5.22 1.34
CA PHE A 105 1.63 -4.15 2.28
C PHE A 105 0.13 -4.03 2.45
N ASN A 106 -0.34 -4.17 3.68
CA ASN A 106 -1.74 -4.00 4.02
C ASN A 106 -1.85 -3.21 5.33
N ALA A 107 -2.30 -1.96 5.22
CA ALA A 107 -2.63 -1.11 6.34
C ALA A 107 -3.99 -0.45 6.11
N ASP A 108 -4.70 -0.17 7.19
CA ASP A 108 -5.97 0.54 7.15
C ASP A 108 -5.73 2.03 7.37
N ASP A 109 -5.20 2.69 6.33
CA ASP A 109 -4.92 4.12 6.31
C ASP A 109 -5.38 4.77 5.00
N GLN A 110 -5.52 6.09 5.01
CA GLN A 110 -5.99 6.88 3.87
C GLN A 110 -4.88 7.66 3.15
N LEU A 111 -3.61 7.44 3.49
CA LEU A 111 -2.48 8.17 2.92
C LEU A 111 -1.44 7.26 2.29
N VAL A 112 -0.84 6.37 3.08
CA VAL A 112 0.26 5.50 2.63
C VAL A 112 -0.25 4.38 1.72
N SER A 113 -1.27 3.64 2.16
CA SER A 113 -1.85 2.54 1.38
C SER A 113 -2.34 2.99 0.00
N PRO A 114 -3.12 4.09 -0.14
CA PRO A 114 -3.52 4.57 -1.46
C PRO A 114 -2.34 5.00 -2.34
N ALA A 115 -1.30 5.61 -1.78
CA ALA A 115 -0.11 6.01 -2.53
C ALA A 115 0.66 4.79 -3.06
N LEU A 116 0.80 3.73 -2.26
CA LEU A 116 1.41 2.47 -2.69
C LEU A 116 0.56 1.74 -3.74
N MET A 117 -0.77 1.78 -3.60
CA MET A 117 -1.68 1.26 -4.63
C MET A 117 -1.55 2.04 -5.94
N ALA A 118 -1.39 3.37 -5.90
CA ALA A 118 -1.16 4.17 -7.10
C ALA A 118 0.20 3.85 -7.74
N THR A 119 1.25 3.64 -6.93
CA THR A 119 2.56 3.16 -7.41
C THR A 119 2.42 1.79 -8.10
N MET A 120 1.67 0.86 -7.51
CA MET A 120 1.37 -0.45 -8.11
C MET A 120 0.58 -0.29 -9.42
N GLY A 121 -0.39 0.62 -9.48
CA GLY A 121 -1.11 0.98 -10.70
C GLY A 121 -0.16 1.44 -11.81
N ASN A 122 0.80 2.31 -11.47
CA ASN A 122 1.82 2.77 -12.42
C ASN A 122 2.75 1.62 -12.88
N CYS A 123 3.12 0.70 -11.99
CA CYS A 123 3.85 -0.51 -12.39
C CYS A 123 3.06 -1.34 -13.38
N TYR A 124 1.75 -1.52 -13.18
CA TYR A 124 0.89 -2.22 -14.16
C TYR A 124 0.84 -1.50 -15.52
N VAL A 125 0.91 -0.15 -15.56
CA VAL A 125 1.03 0.57 -16.84
C VAL A 125 2.32 0.20 -17.55
N GLN A 126 3.44 0.18 -16.86
CA GLN A 126 4.76 -0.18 -17.43
C GLN A 126 4.79 -1.63 -17.92
N LEU A 127 4.06 -2.53 -17.27
CA LEU A 127 3.89 -3.92 -17.67
C LEU A 127 2.87 -4.13 -18.81
N GLY A 128 2.24 -3.06 -19.30
CA GLY A 128 1.20 -3.14 -20.33
C GLY A 128 -0.13 -3.73 -19.83
N GLN A 129 -0.28 -3.95 -18.52
CA GLN A 129 -1.48 -4.52 -17.87
C GLN A 129 -2.49 -3.41 -17.56
N LEU A 130 -2.95 -2.71 -18.61
CA LEU A 130 -3.72 -1.47 -18.48
C LEU A 130 -5.04 -1.63 -17.73
N ASP A 131 -5.74 -2.77 -17.89
CA ASP A 131 -6.97 -3.05 -17.14
C ASP A 131 -6.73 -3.10 -15.63
N LYS A 132 -5.67 -3.78 -15.22
CA LYS A 132 -5.28 -3.85 -13.80
C LYS A 132 -4.84 -2.49 -13.29
N ALA A 133 -4.11 -1.72 -14.10
CA ALA A 133 -3.67 -0.38 -13.75
C ALA A 133 -4.85 0.53 -13.41
N ALA A 134 -5.82 0.64 -14.33
CA ALA A 134 -7.00 1.47 -14.12
C ALA A 134 -7.82 1.03 -12.89
N ALA A 135 -8.08 -0.27 -12.75
CA ALA A 135 -8.82 -0.81 -11.62
C ALA A 135 -8.09 -0.55 -10.27
N THR A 136 -6.75 -0.65 -10.26
CA THR A 136 -5.95 -0.40 -9.05
C THR A 136 -5.97 1.09 -8.68
N LEU A 137 -5.90 2.00 -9.65
CA LEU A 137 -5.99 3.44 -9.42
C LEU A 137 -7.38 3.87 -8.92
N VAL A 138 -8.47 3.26 -9.42
CA VAL A 138 -9.82 3.49 -8.88
C VAL A 138 -9.88 3.05 -7.41
N LYS A 139 -9.38 1.87 -7.08
CA LYS A 139 -9.30 1.39 -5.69
C LYS A 139 -8.46 2.30 -4.80
N ALA A 140 -7.35 2.84 -5.32
CA ALA A 140 -6.52 3.82 -4.60
C ALA A 140 -7.31 5.09 -4.29
N ALA A 141 -8.09 5.59 -5.26
CA ALA A 141 -8.96 6.75 -5.08
C ALA A 141 -10.04 6.52 -4.03
N ASP A 142 -10.70 5.37 -4.06
CA ASP A 142 -11.73 5.00 -3.09
C ASP A 142 -11.14 4.88 -1.68
N LYS A 143 -9.98 4.24 -1.54
CA LYS A 143 -9.30 4.07 -0.25
C LYS A 143 -8.80 5.39 0.32
N ALA A 144 -8.25 6.28 -0.51
CA ALA A 144 -7.82 7.62 -0.10
C ALA A 144 -8.99 8.46 0.41
N SER A 145 -10.13 8.39 -0.27
CA SER A 145 -11.35 9.17 0.05
C SER A 145 -11.04 10.65 0.34
N SER A 146 -10.16 11.24 -0.45
CA SER A 146 -9.50 12.53 -0.20
C SER A 146 -9.71 13.48 -1.37
N HIS A 147 -10.10 14.74 -1.10
CA HIS A 147 -10.19 15.78 -2.11
C HIS A 147 -8.85 16.14 -2.77
N ALA A 148 -7.71 15.80 -2.14
CA ALA A 148 -6.39 16.04 -2.69
C ALA A 148 -5.88 14.87 -3.55
N LEU A 149 -6.09 13.62 -3.11
CA LEU A 149 -5.48 12.44 -3.75
C LEU A 149 -6.41 11.72 -4.71
N SER A 150 -7.67 11.49 -4.32
CA SER A 150 -8.62 10.70 -5.11
C SER A 150 -8.82 11.24 -6.53
N PRO A 151 -8.97 12.58 -6.76
CA PRO A 151 -9.10 13.09 -8.11
C PRO A 151 -7.90 12.80 -9.01
N ILE A 152 -6.69 12.81 -8.45
CA ILE A 152 -5.45 12.53 -9.20
C ILE A 152 -5.50 11.08 -9.73
N TYR A 153 -5.84 10.13 -8.87
CA TYR A 153 -5.90 8.71 -9.23
C TYR A 153 -7.05 8.44 -10.22
N LEU A 154 -8.20 9.10 -10.04
CA LEU A 154 -9.35 8.96 -10.95
C LEU A 154 -9.07 9.53 -12.34
N ILE A 155 -8.35 10.66 -12.46
CA ILE A 155 -7.94 11.16 -13.78
C ILE A 155 -7.03 10.16 -14.48
N GLN A 156 -6.04 9.62 -13.78
CA GLN A 156 -5.13 8.61 -14.33
C GLN A 156 -5.91 7.35 -14.78
N ALA A 157 -6.82 6.86 -13.95
CA ALA A 157 -7.66 5.72 -14.30
C ALA A 157 -8.53 5.99 -15.53
N GLY A 158 -9.18 7.15 -15.59
CA GLY A 158 -10.01 7.56 -16.73
C GLY A 158 -9.22 7.63 -18.03
N GLN A 159 -8.02 8.22 -18.01
CA GLN A 159 -7.13 8.27 -19.18
C GLN A 159 -6.71 6.88 -19.65
N ILE A 160 -6.45 5.95 -18.73
CA ILE A 160 -6.14 4.57 -19.09
C ILE A 160 -7.37 3.88 -19.70
N TYR A 161 -8.57 4.10 -19.16
CA TYR A 161 -9.81 3.58 -19.72
C TYR A 161 -10.08 4.12 -21.14
N GLU A 162 -9.83 5.42 -21.39
CA GLU A 162 -9.93 5.97 -22.75
C GLU A 162 -8.96 5.28 -23.70
N LYS A 163 -7.71 5.03 -23.27
CA LYS A 163 -6.71 4.30 -24.08
C LYS A 163 -7.13 2.87 -24.40
N LEU A 164 -7.91 2.25 -23.52
CA LEU A 164 -8.49 0.91 -23.72
C LEU A 164 -9.78 0.92 -24.55
N GLY A 165 -10.33 2.10 -24.92
CA GLY A 165 -11.64 2.24 -25.53
C GLY A 165 -12.81 1.95 -24.58
N LYS A 166 -12.56 1.94 -23.26
CA LYS A 166 -13.55 1.74 -22.21
C LYS A 166 -14.14 3.09 -21.77
N ASN A 167 -14.85 3.71 -22.70
CA ASN A 167 -15.31 5.10 -22.57
C ASN A 167 -16.33 5.28 -21.42
N SER A 168 -17.18 4.29 -21.18
CA SER A 168 -18.14 4.30 -20.08
C SER A 168 -17.45 4.37 -18.72
N GLU A 169 -16.39 3.57 -18.53
CA GLU A 169 -15.59 3.54 -17.33
C GLU A 169 -14.79 4.84 -17.14
N ALA A 170 -14.27 5.39 -18.25
CA ALA A 170 -13.60 6.69 -18.22
C ALA A 170 -14.54 7.80 -17.77
N VAL A 171 -15.73 7.89 -18.37
CA VAL A 171 -16.77 8.86 -17.98
C VAL A 171 -17.17 8.67 -16.53
N SER A 172 -17.36 7.44 -16.06
CA SER A 172 -17.69 7.15 -14.65
C SER A 172 -16.62 7.66 -13.68
N ALA A 173 -15.33 7.45 -14.00
CA ALA A 173 -14.22 7.95 -13.18
C ALA A 173 -14.22 9.48 -13.11
N TYR A 174 -14.40 10.16 -14.25
CA TYR A 174 -14.44 11.61 -14.32
C TYR A 174 -15.69 12.21 -13.64
N GLN A 175 -16.85 11.56 -13.81
CA GLN A 175 -18.09 11.96 -13.15
C GLN A 175 -17.96 11.87 -11.63
N THR A 176 -17.24 10.86 -11.11
CA THR A 176 -16.94 10.74 -9.68
C THR A 176 -16.18 11.96 -9.16
N ILE A 177 -15.24 12.52 -9.96
CA ILE A 177 -14.54 13.75 -9.58
C ILE A 177 -15.52 14.92 -9.51
N LYS A 178 -16.37 15.07 -10.52
CA LYS A 178 -17.34 16.13 -10.59
C LYS A 178 -18.31 16.12 -9.41
N ASP A 179 -18.78 14.94 -9.02
CA ASP A 179 -19.84 14.80 -8.03
C ASP A 179 -19.32 14.78 -6.59
N LYS A 180 -18.22 14.04 -6.33
CA LYS A 180 -17.70 13.84 -4.97
C LYS A 180 -16.57 14.80 -4.61
N TYR A 181 -15.79 15.25 -5.60
CA TYR A 181 -14.59 16.04 -5.39
C TYR A 181 -14.65 17.38 -6.12
N PHE A 182 -15.85 17.99 -6.18
CA PHE A 182 -16.18 19.19 -6.94
C PHE A 182 -15.32 20.42 -6.61
N ASN A 183 -14.71 20.48 -5.43
CA ASN A 183 -13.83 21.56 -4.99
C ASN A 183 -12.33 21.22 -5.15
N SER A 184 -11.98 20.13 -5.84
CA SER A 184 -10.60 19.80 -6.17
C SER A 184 -10.10 20.62 -7.35
N TYR A 185 -8.77 20.76 -7.47
CA TYR A 185 -8.15 21.40 -8.64
C TYR A 185 -8.56 20.70 -9.95
N GLN A 186 -8.64 19.39 -9.93
CA GLN A 186 -8.98 18.55 -11.09
C GLN A 186 -10.43 18.74 -11.55
N SER A 187 -11.33 19.16 -10.66
CA SER A 187 -12.72 19.41 -11.02
C SER A 187 -12.92 20.61 -11.94
N MET A 188 -12.00 21.56 -11.96
CA MET A 188 -12.11 22.79 -12.76
C MET A 188 -12.24 22.52 -14.27
N ASP A 189 -11.56 21.50 -14.76
CA ASP A 189 -11.54 21.14 -16.18
C ASP A 189 -12.21 19.78 -16.48
N ILE A 190 -12.87 19.18 -15.50
CA ILE A 190 -13.34 17.79 -15.61
C ILE A 190 -14.38 17.59 -16.71
N ASP A 191 -15.19 18.60 -17.01
CA ASP A 191 -16.20 18.53 -18.07
C ASP A 191 -15.57 18.29 -19.45
N LYS A 192 -14.39 18.83 -19.72
CA LYS A 192 -13.63 18.56 -20.96
C LYS A 192 -13.25 17.09 -21.09
N TYR A 193 -12.89 16.45 -19.98
CA TYR A 193 -12.55 15.00 -19.96
C TYR A 193 -13.81 14.15 -20.19
N ILE A 194 -14.92 14.52 -19.56
CA ILE A 194 -16.20 13.83 -19.72
C ILE A 194 -16.68 13.93 -21.18
N GLU A 195 -16.71 15.14 -21.76
CA GLU A 195 -17.10 15.34 -23.17
C GLU A 195 -16.22 14.53 -24.11
N ARG A 196 -14.88 14.61 -23.97
CA ARG A 196 -13.94 13.87 -24.82
C ARG A 196 -14.18 12.36 -24.78
N ALA A 197 -14.41 11.81 -23.58
CA ALA A 197 -14.65 10.37 -23.42
C ALA A 197 -16.05 9.96 -23.90
N SER A 198 -17.04 10.86 -23.90
CA SER A 198 -18.40 10.57 -24.33
C SER A 198 -18.59 10.54 -25.84
N VAL A 199 -17.71 11.20 -26.62
CA VAL A 199 -17.83 11.35 -28.09
C VAL A 199 -17.13 10.21 -28.85
N LYS A 200 -16.31 9.42 -28.20
CA LYS A 200 -15.60 8.27 -28.77
C LYS A 200 -16.40 6.98 -28.60
#